data_19b76df1f6aa8efdf5e743c656f99476
#
_entry.id   19b76df1f6aa8efdf5e743c656f99476
#
_cell.length_a   1.000
_cell.length_b   1.000
_cell.length_c   1.000
_cell.angle_alpha   90.00
_cell.angle_beta   90.00
_cell.angle_gamma   90.00
#
_symmetry.space_group_name_H-M   'P 1'
#
loop_
_entity.id
_entity.type
_entity.pdbx_description
1 polymer ?
#
loop_
_entity_poly.entity_id
_entity_poly.type
_entity_poly.pdbx_seq_one_letter_code
_entity_poly.pdbx_strand_id
1 'polypeptide(L)'
;GTLIPGFYKEPKENHTAYAYTYVYSPKEQNVGLWAEFQNYGRSEADLPPLPGKWDYKESRIWINEQEILPPVWTATHRTKSNEIALGNENCVARPPLEVHLQKGWNKVLLKLPVGKFVSPEVRLVKWMFTTVFVTLDGQKAVEGLIYSPNKTLE
;
A
#
# COMPACT_ATOMS: atom_id res chain seq x y z
N GLY A 1 11.64 15.20 6.78
CA GLY A 1 10.51 14.37 7.05
C GLY A 1 10.56 13.88 8.47
N THR A 2 9.51 14.14 9.24
CA THR A 2 9.41 13.63 10.60
C THR A 2 9.12 12.15 10.52
N LEU A 3 9.97 11.33 11.11
CA LEU A 3 9.60 9.95 11.41
C LEU A 3 8.39 10.02 12.33
N ILE A 4 7.27 9.52 11.90
CA ILE A 4 6.12 9.35 12.78
C ILE A 4 6.41 8.11 13.63
N PRO A 5 6.73 8.24 14.90
CA PRO A 5 6.98 7.09 15.77
C PRO A 5 5.62 6.50 16.13
N GLY A 6 5.04 5.75 15.22
CA GLY A 6 3.72 5.21 15.48
C GLY A 6 3.68 3.70 15.49
N PHE A 7 4.32 3.10 14.53
CA PHE A 7 4.23 1.67 14.31
C PHE A 7 5.40 0.88 14.89
N TYR A 8 6.58 1.47 14.88
CA TYR A 8 7.82 0.83 15.28
C TYR A 8 8.67 1.84 16.05
N LYS A 9 8.94 1.56 17.30
CA LYS A 9 9.81 2.44 18.11
C LYS A 9 11.25 2.45 17.60
N GLU A 10 11.70 1.35 17.04
CA GLU A 10 13.06 1.18 16.52
C GLU A 10 13.02 0.34 15.24
N PRO A 11 12.75 0.94 14.08
CA PRO A 11 12.77 0.22 12.81
C PRO A 11 14.19 -0.27 12.52
N LYS A 12 14.33 -1.56 12.19
CA LYS A 12 15.60 -2.19 11.87
C LYS A 12 15.73 -2.42 10.38
N GLU A 13 16.89 -2.12 9.83
CA GLU A 13 17.22 -2.44 8.45
C GLU A 13 17.18 -3.95 8.18
N ASN A 14 16.83 -4.33 6.97
CA ASN A 14 16.80 -5.73 6.50
C ASN A 14 15.88 -6.66 7.29
N HIS A 15 14.80 -6.13 7.83
CA HIS A 15 13.74 -6.87 8.53
C HIS A 15 12.44 -6.79 7.74
N THR A 16 11.48 -7.61 8.13
CA THR A 16 10.12 -7.55 7.60
C THR A 16 9.14 -7.27 8.73
N ALA A 17 8.33 -6.24 8.55
CA ALA A 17 7.19 -5.99 9.41
C ALA A 17 5.91 -6.51 8.75
N TYR A 18 4.95 -6.86 9.58
CA TYR A 18 3.59 -7.16 9.15
C TYR A 18 2.65 -6.19 9.84
N ALA A 19 1.78 -5.56 9.06
CA ALA A 19 0.70 -4.74 9.57
C ALA A 19 -0.63 -5.41 9.26
N TYR A 20 -1.57 -5.35 10.19
CA TYR A 20 -2.91 -5.86 9.95
C TYR A 20 -3.97 -4.97 10.60
N THR A 21 -5.14 -5.01 10.02
CA THR A 21 -6.35 -4.43 10.60
C THR A 21 -7.55 -5.28 10.19
N TYR A 22 -8.63 -5.14 10.93
CA TYR A 22 -9.91 -5.68 10.53
C TYR A 22 -10.79 -4.55 10.00
N VAL A 23 -11.53 -4.87 8.95
CA VAL A 23 -12.49 -3.94 8.32
C VAL A 23 -13.87 -4.58 8.39
N TYR A 24 -14.78 -3.96 9.11
CA TYR A 24 -16.18 -4.39 9.14
C TYR A 24 -16.89 -3.81 7.93
N SER A 25 -17.56 -4.68 7.16
CA SER A 25 -18.46 -4.27 6.10
C SER A 25 -19.90 -4.60 6.48
N PRO A 26 -20.84 -3.64 6.41
CA PRO A 26 -22.22 -3.89 6.78
C PRO A 26 -22.95 -4.84 5.84
N LYS A 27 -22.39 -5.04 4.66
CA LYS A 27 -22.90 -5.93 3.61
C LYS A 27 -21.77 -6.58 2.84
N GLU A 28 -22.06 -7.65 2.15
CA GLU A 28 -21.19 -8.21 1.12
C GLU A 28 -21.15 -7.28 -0.08
N GLN A 29 -19.96 -6.92 -0.55
CA GLN A 29 -19.81 -5.97 -1.64
C GLN A 29 -18.41 -6.02 -2.27
N ASN A 30 -18.34 -5.60 -3.54
CA ASN A 30 -17.10 -5.29 -4.20
C ASN A 30 -16.80 -3.79 -4.03
N VAL A 31 -15.57 -3.48 -3.72
CA VAL A 31 -15.08 -2.11 -3.52
C VAL A 31 -13.76 -1.91 -4.25
N GLY A 32 -13.36 -0.67 -4.40
CA GLY A 32 -12.07 -0.32 -4.93
C GLY A 32 -11.00 -0.30 -3.84
N LEU A 33 -9.80 -0.72 -4.18
CA LEU A 33 -8.62 -0.62 -3.33
C LEU A 33 -7.55 0.20 -4.03
N TRP A 34 -7.11 1.28 -3.40
CA TRP A 34 -5.85 1.92 -3.70
C TRP A 34 -4.83 1.55 -2.65
N ALA A 35 -3.69 1.04 -3.09
CA ALA A 35 -2.59 0.69 -2.23
C ALA A 35 -1.27 1.14 -2.84
N GLU A 36 -0.36 1.56 -1.98
CA GLU A 36 0.96 2.04 -2.36
C GLU A 36 1.97 1.64 -1.30
N PHE A 37 3.16 1.24 -1.75
CA PHE A 37 4.31 0.97 -0.91
C PHE A 37 5.45 1.89 -1.32
N GLN A 38 5.81 2.82 -0.45
CA GLN A 38 6.92 3.75 -0.68
C GLN A 38 8.08 3.39 0.24
N ASN A 39 9.02 2.66 -0.30
CA ASN A 39 10.23 2.25 0.40
C ASN A 39 11.51 2.51 -0.41
N TYR A 40 11.44 3.48 -1.29
CA TYR A 40 12.56 4.02 -2.03
C TYR A 40 12.71 5.52 -1.73
N GLY A 41 13.91 6.02 -1.86
CA GLY A 41 14.15 7.46 -1.79
C GLY A 41 13.78 8.15 -3.09
N ARG A 42 13.77 9.45 -3.07
CA ARG A 42 13.72 10.25 -4.30
C ARG A 42 15.02 10.05 -5.07
N SER A 43 14.96 9.28 -6.12
CA SER A 43 16.08 9.01 -7.00
C SER A 43 15.63 9.09 -8.45
N GLU A 44 16.43 9.67 -9.29
CA GLU A 44 16.23 9.63 -10.74
C GLU A 44 16.29 8.19 -11.30
N ALA A 45 16.71 7.26 -10.45
CA ALA A 45 16.84 5.86 -10.78
C ALA A 45 15.58 5.03 -10.53
N ASP A 46 14.55 5.61 -9.90
CA ASP A 46 13.33 4.88 -9.59
C ASP A 46 12.60 4.47 -10.87
N LEU A 47 12.40 3.18 -11.00
CA LEU A 47 11.66 2.56 -12.08
C LEU A 47 10.32 2.04 -11.53
N PRO A 48 9.31 1.88 -12.38
CA PRO A 48 8.11 1.18 -11.96
C PRO A 48 8.45 -0.25 -11.55
N PRO A 49 7.72 -0.84 -10.58
CA PRO A 49 7.92 -2.22 -10.19
C PRO A 49 7.81 -3.18 -11.38
N LEU A 50 8.43 -4.33 -11.27
CA LEU A 50 8.26 -5.40 -12.26
C LEU A 50 6.80 -5.85 -12.32
N PRO A 51 6.31 -6.32 -13.47
CA PRO A 51 4.98 -6.90 -13.58
C PRO A 51 4.71 -7.94 -12.49
N GLY A 52 3.56 -7.86 -11.85
CA GLY A 52 3.18 -8.77 -10.76
C GLY A 52 3.82 -8.46 -9.40
N LYS A 53 4.54 -7.36 -9.27
CA LYS A 53 5.16 -6.91 -8.03
C LYS A 53 4.59 -5.57 -7.58
N TRP A 54 4.36 -5.42 -6.27
CA TRP A 54 3.94 -4.14 -5.69
C TRP A 54 5.09 -3.13 -5.60
N ASP A 55 6.29 -3.65 -5.35
CA ASP A 55 7.52 -2.87 -5.25
C ASP A 55 8.76 -3.75 -5.49
N TYR A 56 9.93 -3.22 -5.22
CA TYR A 56 11.20 -3.95 -5.32
C TYR A 56 11.56 -4.78 -4.09
N LYS A 57 10.75 -4.74 -3.03
CA LYS A 57 11.05 -5.34 -1.73
C LYS A 57 10.13 -6.48 -1.32
N GLU A 58 9.36 -7.02 -2.23
CA GLU A 58 8.42 -8.13 -1.96
C GLU A 58 7.30 -7.78 -0.97
N SER A 59 6.84 -6.52 -1.00
CA SER A 59 5.62 -6.13 -0.30
C SER A 59 4.41 -6.86 -0.86
N ARG A 60 3.48 -7.25 0.02
CA ARG A 60 2.27 -8.01 -0.36
C ARG A 60 1.07 -7.56 0.45
N ILE A 61 -0.11 -7.81 -0.09
CA ILE A 61 -1.40 -7.56 0.55
C ILE A 61 -2.24 -8.83 0.48
N TRP A 62 -2.92 -9.14 1.58
CA TRP A 62 -3.95 -10.17 1.63
C TRP A 62 -5.22 -9.59 2.24
N ILE A 63 -6.36 -9.95 1.68
CA ILE A 63 -7.69 -9.71 2.24
C ILE A 63 -8.34 -11.06 2.44
N ASN A 64 -8.71 -11.40 3.68
CA ASN A 64 -9.27 -12.71 4.03
C ASN A 64 -8.42 -13.87 3.49
N GLU A 65 -7.09 -13.80 3.66
CA GLU A 65 -6.12 -14.79 3.21
C GLU A 65 -5.94 -14.90 1.69
N GLN A 66 -6.71 -14.16 0.91
CA GLN A 66 -6.52 -14.07 -0.54
C GLN A 66 -5.50 -12.97 -0.85
N GLU A 67 -4.43 -13.32 -1.56
CA GLU A 67 -3.45 -12.33 -2.02
C GLU A 67 -4.06 -11.41 -3.08
N ILE A 68 -3.86 -10.11 -2.88
CA ILE A 68 -4.25 -9.08 -3.83
C ILE A 68 -3.05 -8.76 -4.71
N LEU A 69 -3.15 -9.07 -5.96
CA LEU A 69 -2.10 -8.78 -6.93
C LEU A 69 -2.05 -7.29 -7.26
N PRO A 70 -0.87 -6.74 -7.55
CA PRO A 70 -0.74 -5.35 -7.97
C PRO A 70 -1.42 -5.10 -9.32
N PRO A 71 -1.70 -3.84 -9.64
CA PRO A 71 -2.18 -3.47 -10.96
C PRO A 71 -1.11 -3.72 -12.02
N VAL A 72 -1.49 -3.72 -13.27
CA VAL A 72 -0.55 -3.60 -14.38
C VAL A 72 -0.05 -2.16 -14.40
N TRP A 73 1.24 -1.96 -14.12
CA TRP A 73 1.86 -0.65 -14.09
C TRP A 73 1.93 -0.07 -15.49
N THR A 74 1.47 1.16 -15.69
CA THR A 74 1.46 1.84 -16.98
C THR A 74 2.67 2.76 -17.16
N ALA A 75 3.26 3.22 -16.07
CA ALA A 75 4.50 4.00 -16.10
C ALA A 75 5.67 3.11 -16.52
N THR A 76 6.01 3.17 -17.80
CA THR A 76 7.07 2.32 -18.39
C THR A 76 8.42 3.04 -18.53
N HIS A 77 8.49 4.32 -18.20
CA HIS A 77 9.65 5.14 -18.50
C HIS A 77 10.19 5.84 -17.26
N ARG A 78 11.51 5.85 -17.15
CA ARG A 78 12.22 6.81 -16.33
C ARG A 78 11.96 8.22 -16.81
N THR A 79 11.43 9.06 -15.97
CA THR A 79 11.43 10.50 -16.18
C THR A 79 12.51 11.12 -15.31
N LYS A 80 13.12 12.20 -15.79
CA LYS A 80 14.14 12.92 -15.02
C LYS A 80 13.60 13.53 -13.71
N SER A 81 12.30 13.52 -13.54
CA SER A 81 11.61 13.95 -12.33
C SER A 81 10.59 12.88 -11.95
N ASN A 82 11.00 11.96 -11.11
CA ASN A 82 10.16 10.85 -10.64
C ASN A 82 9.27 11.23 -9.46
N GLU A 83 9.26 12.47 -9.06
CA GLU A 83 8.52 12.90 -7.86
C GLU A 83 7.02 12.71 -7.99
N ILE A 84 6.52 12.71 -9.21
CA ILE A 84 5.09 12.67 -9.49
C ILE A 84 4.66 11.34 -10.10
N ALA A 85 5.52 10.69 -10.87
CA ALA A 85 5.11 9.58 -11.72
C ALA A 85 4.65 8.33 -10.94
N LEU A 86 5.42 7.86 -9.98
CA LEU A 86 5.07 6.64 -9.24
C LEU A 86 3.99 6.87 -8.18
N GLY A 87 4.02 7.99 -7.48
CA GLY A 87 2.96 8.33 -6.54
C GLY A 87 1.61 8.49 -7.22
N ASN A 88 1.56 9.16 -8.35
CA ASN A 88 0.35 9.32 -9.15
C ASN A 88 -0.08 8.02 -9.81
N GLU A 89 0.85 7.24 -10.32
CA GLU A 89 0.56 5.92 -10.88
C GLU A 89 -0.15 5.02 -9.88
N ASN A 90 0.30 5.03 -8.65
CA ASN A 90 -0.18 4.10 -7.64
C ASN A 90 -1.56 4.44 -7.08
N CYS A 91 -1.90 5.71 -6.99
CA CYS A 91 -3.12 6.14 -6.31
C CYS A 91 -4.04 7.03 -7.14
N VAL A 92 -3.53 7.80 -8.07
CA VAL A 92 -4.30 8.86 -8.75
C VAL A 92 -4.48 8.60 -10.25
N ALA A 93 -3.48 8.02 -10.88
CA ALA A 93 -3.45 7.90 -12.35
C ALA A 93 -4.11 6.61 -12.87
N ARG A 94 -4.65 5.77 -12.01
CA ARG A 94 -5.30 4.52 -12.38
C ARG A 94 -6.61 4.28 -11.62
N PRO A 95 -7.51 3.47 -12.18
CA PRO A 95 -8.66 2.99 -11.42
C PRO A 95 -8.23 2.18 -10.19
N PRO A 96 -9.03 2.17 -9.13
CA PRO A 96 -8.77 1.29 -7.99
C PRO A 96 -8.88 -0.19 -8.40
N LEU A 97 -8.16 -1.06 -7.71
CA LEU A 97 -8.33 -2.50 -7.86
C LEU A 97 -9.68 -2.91 -7.29
N GLU A 98 -10.40 -3.74 -8.01
CA GLU A 98 -11.62 -4.34 -7.47
C GLU A 98 -11.26 -5.44 -6.47
N VAL A 99 -11.79 -5.34 -5.26
CA VAL A 99 -11.64 -6.33 -4.20
C VAL A 99 -12.98 -6.64 -3.55
N HIS A 100 -13.12 -7.87 -3.05
CA HIS A 100 -14.33 -8.34 -2.42
C HIS A 100 -14.25 -8.24 -0.91
N LEU A 101 -15.27 -7.65 -0.29
CA LEU A 101 -15.49 -7.65 1.16
C LEU A 101 -16.73 -8.48 1.48
N GLN A 102 -16.55 -9.49 2.33
CA GLN A 102 -17.68 -10.22 2.89
C GLN A 102 -18.41 -9.37 3.94
N LYS A 103 -19.68 -9.64 4.16
CA LYS A 103 -20.42 -9.05 5.28
C LYS A 103 -19.78 -9.44 6.61
N GLY A 104 -19.56 -8.44 7.49
CA GLY A 104 -18.89 -8.62 8.76
C GLY A 104 -17.42 -8.25 8.68
N TRP A 105 -16.60 -8.91 9.50
CA TRP A 105 -15.18 -8.58 9.62
C TRP A 105 -14.33 -9.21 8.51
N ASN A 106 -13.54 -8.37 7.87
CA ASN A 106 -12.53 -8.74 6.88
C ASN A 106 -11.14 -8.45 7.44
N LYS A 107 -10.21 -9.38 7.32
CA LYS A 107 -8.82 -9.17 7.73
C LYS A 107 -8.02 -8.62 6.56
N VAL A 108 -7.35 -7.52 6.77
CA VAL A 108 -6.37 -6.95 5.84
C VAL A 108 -4.98 -7.12 6.43
N LEU A 109 -4.10 -7.83 5.75
CA LEU A 109 -2.73 -8.10 6.17
C LEU A 109 -1.77 -7.56 5.11
N LEU A 110 -0.74 -6.83 5.57
CA LEU A 110 0.33 -6.33 4.71
C LEU A 110 1.67 -6.88 5.16
N LYS A 111 2.47 -7.33 4.21
CA LYS A 111 3.87 -7.65 4.38
C LYS A 111 4.68 -6.44 3.94
N LEU A 112 5.52 -5.93 4.84
CA LEU A 112 6.26 -4.68 4.69
C LEU A 112 7.76 -4.92 4.91
N PRO A 113 8.49 -5.44 3.91
CA PRO A 113 9.93 -5.62 4.04
C PRO A 113 10.63 -4.28 4.13
N VAL A 114 11.67 -4.21 4.96
CA VAL A 114 12.54 -3.05 5.12
C VAL A 114 13.91 -3.39 4.58
N GLY A 115 14.45 -2.56 3.71
CA GLY A 115 15.84 -2.65 3.28
C GLY A 115 16.75 -1.73 4.10
N LYS A 116 17.71 -1.13 3.44
CA LYS A 116 18.56 -0.09 4.02
C LYS A 116 17.82 1.24 4.02
N PHE A 117 17.98 2.04 5.09
CA PHE A 117 17.42 3.38 5.16
C PHE A 117 18.27 4.43 4.46
N VAL A 118 19.55 4.14 4.27
CA VAL A 118 20.49 5.01 3.59
C VAL A 118 21.28 4.17 2.58
N SER A 119 21.47 4.71 1.38
CA SER A 119 22.34 4.13 0.37
C SER A 119 23.23 5.24 -0.22
N PRO A 120 24.32 4.88 -0.93
CA PRO A 120 25.16 5.88 -1.61
C PRO A 120 24.39 6.76 -2.60
N GLU A 121 23.32 6.23 -3.15
CA GLU A 121 22.52 6.88 -4.19
C GLU A 121 21.31 7.64 -3.62
N VAL A 122 20.93 7.37 -2.38
CA VAL A 122 19.72 7.90 -1.77
C VAL A 122 19.98 8.31 -0.33
N ARG A 123 19.75 9.59 -0.03
CA ARG A 123 20.00 10.13 1.31
C ARG A 123 19.07 9.56 2.38
N LEU A 124 17.85 9.24 2.00
CA LEU A 124 16.83 8.71 2.90
C LEU A 124 15.86 7.83 2.12
N VAL A 125 15.80 6.58 2.46
CA VAL A 125 14.81 5.64 1.91
C VAL A 125 13.55 5.74 2.75
N LYS A 126 12.43 6.01 2.09
CA LYS A 126 11.11 6.02 2.74
C LYS A 126 10.65 4.59 2.98
N TRP A 127 10.02 4.39 4.11
CA TRP A 127 9.34 3.15 4.43
C TRP A 127 7.91 3.50 4.86
N MET A 128 7.02 3.47 3.89
CA MET A 128 5.64 3.94 4.03
C MET A 128 4.72 3.01 3.26
N PHE A 129 3.49 2.94 3.67
CA PHE A 129 2.43 2.31 2.91
C PHE A 129 1.13 3.07 3.06
N THR A 130 0.27 2.92 2.07
CA THR A 130 -1.09 3.44 2.09
C THR A 130 -2.04 2.36 1.59
N THR A 131 -3.16 2.21 2.25
CA THR A 131 -4.27 1.34 1.84
C THR A 131 -5.58 2.07 2.08
N VAL A 132 -6.37 2.26 1.02
CA VAL A 132 -7.63 2.99 1.10
C VAL A 132 -8.71 2.23 0.34
N PHE A 133 -9.84 1.97 0.99
CA PHE A 133 -11.03 1.44 0.33
C PHE A 133 -11.90 2.57 -0.18
N VAL A 134 -12.19 2.53 -1.46
CA VAL A 134 -12.97 3.53 -2.19
C VAL A 134 -14.08 2.86 -2.99
N THR A 135 -15.01 3.65 -3.49
CA THR A 135 -15.98 3.15 -4.47
C THR A 135 -15.26 2.64 -5.73
N LEU A 136 -15.89 1.75 -6.49
CA LEU A 136 -15.26 1.16 -7.70
C LEU A 136 -14.82 2.21 -8.74
N ASP A 137 -15.49 3.36 -8.78
CA ASP A 137 -15.12 4.49 -9.60
C ASP A 137 -14.00 5.38 -8.99
N GLY A 138 -13.59 5.08 -7.76
CA GLY A 138 -12.55 5.82 -7.04
C GLY A 138 -12.94 7.22 -6.57
N GLN A 139 -14.23 7.59 -6.64
CA GLN A 139 -14.66 8.97 -6.34
C GLN A 139 -14.90 9.25 -4.86
N LYS A 140 -15.20 8.23 -4.07
CA LYS A 140 -15.57 8.39 -2.67
C LYS A 140 -15.01 7.27 -1.80
N ALA A 141 -14.86 7.54 -0.52
CA ALA A 141 -14.67 6.48 0.46
C ALA A 141 -15.90 5.57 0.52
N VAL A 142 -15.70 4.31 0.84
CA VAL A 142 -16.80 3.36 1.03
C VAL A 142 -17.50 3.69 2.34
N GLU A 143 -18.80 3.97 2.26
CA GLU A 143 -19.60 4.28 3.44
C GLU A 143 -19.84 3.05 4.33
N GLY A 144 -19.87 3.27 5.64
CA GLY A 144 -20.22 2.25 6.62
C GLY A 144 -19.10 1.25 6.95
N LEU A 145 -17.89 1.42 6.42
CA LEU A 145 -16.75 0.61 6.85
C LEU A 145 -16.25 1.09 8.23
N ILE A 146 -15.97 0.12 9.09
CA ILE A 146 -15.36 0.38 10.42
C ILE A 146 -14.04 -0.35 10.50
N TYR A 147 -13.01 0.36 10.92
CA TYR A 147 -11.66 -0.19 11.05
C TYR A 147 -11.36 -0.45 12.52
N SER A 148 -10.84 -1.63 12.83
CA SER A 148 -10.54 -2.00 14.21
C SER A 148 -9.37 -2.98 14.27
N PRO A 149 -8.42 -2.80 15.20
CA PRO A 149 -7.33 -3.77 15.39
C PRO A 149 -7.80 -5.07 16.07
N ASN A 150 -8.96 -5.08 16.70
CA ASN A 150 -9.44 -6.17 17.56
C ASN A 150 -10.89 -6.58 17.31
N LYS A 151 -11.47 -6.21 16.18
CA LYS A 151 -12.87 -6.51 15.79
C LYS A 151 -13.92 -5.93 16.75
N THR A 152 -13.70 -4.75 17.27
CA THR A 152 -14.72 -4.03 18.05
C THR A 152 -15.44 -3.02 17.18
N LEU A 153 -16.75 -2.87 17.38
CA LEU A 153 -17.61 -1.90 16.69
C LEU A 153 -17.76 -0.58 17.47
N GLU A 154 -16.97 -0.40 18.52
CA GLU A 154 -16.97 0.81 19.34
C GLU A 154 -16.19 1.95 18.67
#